data_182da2bbab88e9b60e5a19a42314ddd6
#
_entry.id   182da2bbab88e9b60e5a19a42314ddd6
#
_cell.length_a   1.000
_cell.length_b   1.000
_cell.length_c   1.000
_cell.angle_alpha   90.00
_cell.angle_beta   90.00
_cell.angle_gamma   90.00
#
_symmetry.space_group_name_H-M   'P 1'
#
loop_
_entity.id
_entity.type
_entity.pdbx_description
1 polymer ?
#
loop_
_entity_poly.entity_id
_entity_poly.type
_entity_poly.pdbx_seq_one_letter_code
_entity_poly.pdbx_strand_id
1 'polypeptide(L)'
;MNKPTKIIFITFTSLILLFFKTVAASEKIKIGLLVPMTGKNKDLGQSIIKAVSLAVKDIDSNLIEIIPKDTATKPNQTLRSAFELKEMGVKVVIGPIFYESITYLDEMKDLTFLSLTNKTLDLPKNVISGGINSTSQFNTIKKFLETNKIKRTIFLTPIEDYEFEVKKGMKDSKINIYKDYEYNTEPTKLT
;
A
#
# COMPACT_ATOMS: atom_id res chain seq x y z
N MET A 1 7.46 -16.54 65.84
CA MET A 1 8.47 -16.16 64.80
C MET A 1 9.30 -15.02 65.38
N ASN A 2 10.56 -15.29 65.67
CA ASN A 2 11.43 -14.30 66.31
C ASN A 2 11.69 -13.08 65.43
N LYS A 3 11.87 -11.88 66.02
CA LYS A 3 12.12 -10.62 65.28
C LYS A 3 13.16 -10.75 64.15
N PRO A 4 14.31 -11.45 64.29
CA PRO A 4 15.30 -11.60 63.23
C PRO A 4 14.80 -12.41 62.04
N THR A 5 13.98 -13.45 62.24
CA THR A 5 13.42 -14.27 61.15
C THR A 5 12.39 -13.51 60.30
N LYS A 6 11.64 -12.58 60.89
CA LYS A 6 10.74 -11.70 60.16
C LYS A 6 11.48 -10.70 59.26
N ILE A 7 12.60 -10.15 59.75
CA ILE A 7 13.42 -9.24 58.97
C ILE A 7 14.06 -9.94 57.76
N ILE A 8 14.61 -11.12 57.97
CA ILE A 8 15.22 -11.93 56.89
C ILE A 8 14.17 -12.32 55.83
N PHE A 9 12.94 -12.65 56.26
CA PHE A 9 11.85 -12.98 55.30
C PHE A 9 11.41 -11.77 54.50
N ILE A 10 11.30 -10.61 55.12
CA ILE A 10 10.92 -9.34 54.42
C ILE A 10 12.01 -8.91 53.46
N THR A 11 13.28 -9.00 53.81
CA THR A 11 14.39 -8.65 52.90
C THR A 11 14.51 -9.63 51.74
N PHE A 12 14.25 -10.90 51.93
CA PHE A 12 14.27 -11.94 50.90
C PHE A 12 13.10 -11.77 49.92
N THR A 13 11.87 -11.46 50.39
CA THR A 13 10.71 -11.17 49.54
C THR A 13 10.90 -9.86 48.77
N SER A 14 11.49 -8.84 49.37
CA SER A 14 11.82 -7.57 48.68
C SER A 14 12.87 -7.77 47.59
N LEU A 15 13.86 -8.62 47.80
CA LEU A 15 14.88 -8.95 46.82
C LEU A 15 14.31 -9.73 45.63
N ILE A 16 13.37 -10.65 45.85
CA ILE A 16 12.69 -11.39 44.78
C ILE A 16 11.84 -10.45 43.90
N LEU A 17 11.15 -9.47 44.47
CA LEU A 17 10.36 -8.47 43.72
C LEU A 17 11.21 -7.55 42.83
N LEU A 18 12.48 -7.33 43.18
CA LEU A 18 13.41 -6.53 42.35
C LEU A 18 13.91 -7.28 41.11
N PHE A 19 13.76 -8.60 41.03
CA PHE A 19 14.13 -9.39 39.86
C PHE A 19 13.02 -9.53 38.84
N PHE A 20 11.79 -9.14 39.12
CA PHE A 20 10.73 -8.98 38.12
C PHE A 20 10.96 -7.70 37.33
N LYS A 21 12.04 -7.66 36.54
CA LYS A 21 12.09 -6.70 35.45
C LYS A 21 10.96 -7.06 34.48
N THR A 22 9.92 -6.26 34.42
CA THR A 22 8.97 -6.30 33.33
C THR A 22 9.77 -6.04 32.07
N VAL A 23 10.06 -7.11 31.32
CA VAL A 23 10.49 -6.96 29.94
C VAL A 23 9.31 -6.30 29.25
N ALA A 24 9.37 -4.98 29.10
CA ALA A 24 8.44 -4.27 28.23
C ALA A 24 8.65 -4.87 26.85
N ALA A 25 7.77 -5.78 26.44
CA ALA A 25 7.75 -6.26 25.07
C ALA A 25 7.57 -5.02 24.20
N SER A 26 8.56 -4.71 23.36
CA SER A 26 8.44 -3.62 22.42
C SER A 26 7.22 -3.90 21.54
N GLU A 27 6.23 -3.00 21.60
CA GLU A 27 5.02 -3.16 20.81
C GLU A 27 5.38 -3.11 19.33
N LYS A 28 5.01 -4.17 18.61
CA LYS A 28 5.29 -4.26 17.18
C LYS A 28 4.39 -3.30 16.40
N ILE A 29 4.97 -2.64 15.44
CA ILE A 29 4.25 -1.83 14.46
C ILE A 29 3.56 -2.79 13.49
N LYS A 30 2.25 -2.90 13.61
CA LYS A 30 1.42 -3.75 12.75
C LYS A 30 1.07 -3.00 11.46
N ILE A 31 1.43 -3.58 10.34
CA ILE A 31 1.08 -3.08 9.00
C ILE A 31 0.22 -4.13 8.32
N GLY A 32 -0.98 -3.73 7.91
CA GLY A 32 -1.86 -4.59 7.13
C GLY A 32 -1.38 -4.71 5.69
N LEU A 33 -1.66 -5.84 5.05
CA LEU A 33 -1.38 -6.05 3.64
C LEU A 33 -2.62 -6.63 2.96
N LEU A 34 -3.32 -5.81 2.16
CA LEU A 34 -4.52 -6.20 1.42
C LEU A 34 -4.15 -6.61 0.00
N VAL A 35 -4.15 -7.91 -0.26
CA VAL A 35 -3.78 -8.50 -1.56
C VAL A 35 -4.71 -9.66 -1.93
N PRO A 36 -4.90 -9.97 -3.21
CA PRO A 36 -5.65 -11.16 -3.61
C PRO A 36 -4.86 -12.42 -3.28
N MET A 37 -5.27 -13.17 -2.27
CA MET A 37 -4.66 -14.45 -1.91
C MET A 37 -5.41 -15.63 -2.53
N THR A 38 -6.63 -15.38 -3.00
CA THR A 38 -7.49 -16.33 -3.70
C THR A 38 -7.98 -15.76 -5.04
N GLY A 39 -8.56 -16.63 -5.88
CA GLY A 39 -9.13 -16.26 -7.16
C GLY A 39 -8.09 -16.07 -8.28
N LYS A 40 -8.51 -15.40 -9.36
CA LYS A 40 -7.73 -15.25 -10.61
C LYS A 40 -6.36 -14.57 -10.40
N ASN A 41 -6.30 -13.62 -9.46
CA ASN A 41 -5.12 -12.78 -9.25
C ASN A 41 -4.23 -13.25 -8.08
N LYS A 42 -4.40 -14.49 -7.60
CA LYS A 42 -3.66 -15.02 -6.44
C LYS A 42 -2.14 -14.96 -6.60
N ASP A 43 -1.64 -15.22 -7.80
CA ASP A 43 -0.20 -15.25 -8.06
C ASP A 43 0.45 -13.87 -7.94
N LEU A 44 -0.29 -12.81 -8.34
CA LEU A 44 0.11 -11.42 -8.10
C LEU A 44 0.16 -11.12 -6.59
N GLY A 45 -0.87 -11.53 -5.85
CA GLY A 45 -0.92 -11.36 -4.39
C GLY A 45 0.25 -12.05 -3.70
N GLN A 46 0.57 -13.28 -4.07
CA GLN A 46 1.73 -14.02 -3.55
C GLN A 46 3.06 -13.33 -3.86
N SER A 47 3.20 -12.76 -5.06
CA SER A 47 4.39 -12.00 -5.45
C SER A 47 4.58 -10.76 -4.59
N ILE A 48 3.49 -10.03 -4.28
CA ILE A 48 3.54 -8.86 -3.41
C ILE A 48 3.86 -9.25 -1.97
N ILE A 49 3.26 -10.32 -1.43
CA ILE A 49 3.61 -10.82 -0.09
C ILE A 49 5.11 -11.11 0.00
N LYS A 50 5.68 -11.78 -1.01
CA LYS A 50 7.13 -12.06 -1.04
C LYS A 50 7.96 -10.78 -1.10
N ALA A 51 7.57 -9.81 -1.94
CA ALA A 51 8.27 -8.54 -2.06
C ALA A 51 8.26 -7.74 -0.74
N VAL A 52 7.09 -7.65 -0.09
CA VAL A 52 6.97 -6.96 1.21
C VAL A 52 7.77 -7.69 2.29
N SER A 53 7.73 -9.03 2.32
CA SER A 53 8.52 -9.82 3.27
C SER A 53 10.02 -9.63 3.08
N LEU A 54 10.48 -9.52 1.83
CA LEU A 54 11.88 -9.24 1.52
C LEU A 54 12.28 -7.84 1.98
N ALA A 55 11.45 -6.83 1.70
CA ALA A 55 11.70 -5.45 2.15
C ALA A 55 11.79 -5.34 3.68
N VAL A 56 10.89 -6.02 4.42
CA VAL A 56 10.95 -6.04 5.89
C VAL A 56 12.22 -6.73 6.38
N LYS A 57 12.66 -7.79 5.72
CA LYS A 57 13.93 -8.46 6.03
C LYS A 57 15.13 -7.54 5.79
N ASP A 58 15.14 -6.76 4.70
CA ASP A 58 16.21 -5.81 4.39
C ASP A 58 16.28 -4.66 5.40
N ILE A 59 15.14 -4.26 5.97
CA ILE A 59 15.08 -3.26 7.06
C ILE A 59 15.69 -3.80 8.36
N ASP A 60 15.78 -5.13 8.50
CA ASP A 60 16.31 -5.85 9.68
C ASP A 60 15.70 -5.37 11.01
N SER A 61 14.38 -5.13 11.00
CA SER A 61 13.63 -4.64 12.15
C SER A 61 12.68 -5.69 12.71
N ASN A 62 12.91 -6.11 13.93
CA ASN A 62 11.99 -7.00 14.66
C ASN A 62 10.71 -6.28 15.14
N LEU A 63 10.62 -4.97 14.90
CA LEU A 63 9.49 -4.13 15.32
C LEU A 63 8.34 -4.12 14.32
N ILE A 64 8.57 -4.58 13.09
CA ILE A 64 7.55 -4.57 12.03
C ILE A 64 6.91 -5.93 11.92
N GLU A 65 5.58 -5.95 11.94
CA GLU A 65 4.76 -7.14 11.70
C GLU A 65 3.82 -6.89 10.52
N ILE A 66 3.94 -7.69 9.47
CA ILE A 66 3.06 -7.64 8.30
C ILE A 66 1.92 -8.63 8.49
N ILE A 67 0.69 -8.15 8.35
CA ILE A 67 -0.52 -8.95 8.49
C ILE A 67 -1.24 -9.02 7.15
N PRO A 68 -1.04 -10.08 6.34
CA PRO A 68 -1.71 -10.25 5.07
C PRO A 68 -3.17 -10.65 5.24
N LYS A 69 -4.04 -10.06 4.44
CA LYS A 69 -5.47 -10.39 4.35
C LYS A 69 -5.92 -10.47 2.90
N ASP A 70 -6.80 -11.40 2.63
CA ASP A 70 -7.31 -11.67 1.29
C ASP A 70 -8.35 -10.64 0.86
N THR A 71 -8.16 -10.07 -0.33
CA THR A 71 -9.16 -9.22 -0.98
C THR A 71 -10.02 -9.99 -1.97
N ALA A 72 -9.58 -11.16 -2.42
CA ALA A 72 -10.16 -11.91 -3.54
C ALA A 72 -10.48 -11.02 -4.77
N THR A 73 -9.87 -9.85 -4.88
CA THR A 73 -10.16 -8.80 -5.89
C THR A 73 -11.63 -8.35 -5.84
N LYS A 74 -12.27 -8.37 -4.68
CA LYS A 74 -13.68 -8.03 -4.50
C LYS A 74 -13.86 -6.92 -3.45
N PRO A 75 -14.64 -5.85 -3.73
CA PRO A 75 -14.85 -4.74 -2.79
C PRO A 75 -15.33 -5.19 -1.41
N ASN A 76 -16.38 -6.01 -1.34
CA ASN A 76 -16.93 -6.48 -0.06
C ASN A 76 -15.95 -7.32 0.75
N GLN A 77 -15.16 -8.19 0.09
CA GLN A 77 -14.12 -8.97 0.78
C GLN A 77 -13.00 -8.07 1.26
N THR A 78 -12.62 -7.07 0.48
CA THR A 78 -11.60 -6.09 0.86
C THR A 78 -12.04 -5.31 2.09
N LEU A 79 -13.29 -4.82 2.13
CA LEU A 79 -13.85 -4.12 3.29
C LEU A 79 -13.83 -5.02 4.53
N ARG A 80 -14.30 -6.26 4.42
CA ARG A 80 -14.28 -7.23 5.52
C ARG A 80 -12.85 -7.45 6.06
N SER A 81 -11.89 -7.66 5.17
CA SER A 81 -10.48 -7.82 5.52
C SER A 81 -9.90 -6.58 6.18
N ALA A 82 -10.33 -5.37 5.76
CA ALA A 82 -9.96 -4.12 6.40
C ALA A 82 -10.52 -4.00 7.83
N PHE A 83 -11.77 -4.41 8.06
CA PHE A 83 -12.33 -4.49 9.41
C PHE A 83 -11.52 -5.41 10.32
N GLU A 84 -11.17 -6.60 9.85
CA GLU A 84 -10.35 -7.54 10.61
C GLU A 84 -8.97 -6.94 10.98
N LEU A 85 -8.33 -6.22 10.05
CA LEU A 85 -7.08 -5.52 10.32
C LEU A 85 -7.25 -4.42 11.39
N LYS A 86 -8.33 -3.65 11.32
CA LYS A 86 -8.65 -2.63 12.34
C LYS A 86 -8.79 -3.25 13.73
N GLU A 87 -9.53 -4.35 13.87
CA GLU A 87 -9.70 -5.08 15.14
C GLU A 87 -8.37 -5.61 15.70
N MET A 88 -7.41 -5.90 14.82
CA MET A 88 -6.05 -6.31 15.20
C MET A 88 -5.16 -5.12 15.60
N GLY A 89 -5.69 -3.89 15.60
CA GLY A 89 -4.96 -2.68 15.98
C GLY A 89 -4.08 -2.08 14.87
N VAL A 90 -4.25 -2.53 13.61
CA VAL A 90 -3.57 -1.93 12.46
C VAL A 90 -4.05 -0.50 12.25
N LYS A 91 -3.15 0.39 11.81
CA LYS A 91 -3.46 1.77 11.42
C LYS A 91 -3.08 2.07 9.98
N VAL A 92 -2.08 1.39 9.45
CA VAL A 92 -1.57 1.57 8.10
C VAL A 92 -1.69 0.26 7.34
N VAL A 93 -2.20 0.34 6.12
CA VAL A 93 -2.44 -0.82 5.26
C VAL A 93 -1.78 -0.59 3.90
N ILE A 94 -0.98 -1.51 3.44
CA ILE A 94 -0.47 -1.57 2.06
C ILE A 94 -1.50 -2.32 1.21
N GLY A 95 -1.90 -1.71 0.11
CA GLY A 95 -3.00 -2.21 -0.72
C GLY A 95 -4.32 -1.44 -0.50
N PRO A 96 -5.38 -1.85 -1.17
CA PRO A 96 -5.45 -2.92 -2.17
C PRO A 96 -4.72 -2.56 -3.46
N ILE A 97 -4.62 -3.56 -4.38
CA ILE A 97 -3.95 -3.39 -5.67
C ILE A 97 -4.89 -2.76 -6.69
N PHE A 98 -6.09 -3.30 -6.77
CA PHE A 98 -7.06 -2.96 -7.80
C PHE A 98 -7.99 -1.84 -7.33
N TYR A 99 -8.28 -0.91 -8.25
CA TYR A 99 -9.15 0.22 -7.98
C TYR A 99 -10.55 -0.18 -7.52
N GLU A 100 -11.13 -1.22 -8.11
CA GLU A 100 -12.45 -1.72 -7.74
C GLU A 100 -12.52 -2.14 -6.27
N SER A 101 -11.41 -2.60 -5.72
CA SER A 101 -11.32 -3.01 -4.31
C SER A 101 -11.29 -1.84 -3.32
N ILE A 102 -11.23 -0.59 -3.81
CA ILE A 102 -11.19 0.63 -2.97
C ILE A 102 -12.60 1.12 -2.60
N THR A 103 -13.63 0.69 -3.33
CA THR A 103 -14.98 1.29 -3.38
C THR A 103 -15.60 1.61 -2.03
N TYR A 104 -15.36 0.81 -0.99
CA TYR A 104 -15.97 1.00 0.33
C TYR A 104 -14.98 1.37 1.43
N LEU A 105 -13.73 1.69 1.08
CA LEU A 105 -12.70 1.96 2.08
C LEU A 105 -12.83 3.32 2.77
N ASP A 106 -13.67 4.20 2.24
CA ASP A 106 -14.05 5.46 2.90
C ASP A 106 -14.80 5.24 4.23
N GLU A 107 -15.41 4.07 4.42
CA GLU A 107 -16.01 3.67 5.69
C GLU A 107 -14.99 3.43 6.79
N MET A 108 -13.73 3.16 6.42
CA MET A 108 -12.63 2.79 7.32
C MET A 108 -11.76 3.98 7.71
N LYS A 109 -12.37 5.04 8.25
CA LYS A 109 -11.72 6.34 8.53
C LYS A 109 -10.50 6.27 9.46
N ASP A 110 -10.41 5.23 10.29
CA ASP A 110 -9.31 5.01 11.23
C ASP A 110 -8.10 4.31 10.61
N LEU A 111 -8.22 3.86 9.36
CA LEU A 111 -7.14 3.24 8.59
C LEU A 111 -6.66 4.18 7.49
N THR A 112 -5.35 4.20 7.28
CA THR A 112 -4.73 4.82 6.10
C THR A 112 -4.29 3.71 5.15
N PHE A 113 -4.74 3.80 3.90
CA PHE A 113 -4.39 2.82 2.87
C PHE A 113 -3.37 3.40 1.89
N LEU A 114 -2.25 2.73 1.72
CA LEU A 114 -1.32 2.94 0.62
C LEU A 114 -1.68 1.97 -0.49
N SER A 115 -2.63 2.35 -1.33
CA SER A 115 -3.10 1.53 -2.44
C SER A 115 -2.06 1.46 -3.55
N LEU A 116 -1.90 0.28 -4.14
CA LEU A 116 -0.99 0.06 -5.27
C LEU A 116 -1.66 0.36 -6.63
N THR A 117 -2.85 0.95 -6.61
CA THR A 117 -3.54 1.39 -7.82
C THR A 117 -2.77 2.51 -8.53
N ASN A 118 -2.86 2.54 -9.85
CA ASN A 118 -2.34 3.63 -10.67
C ASN A 118 -3.36 4.79 -10.87
N LYS A 119 -4.61 4.62 -10.47
CA LYS A 119 -5.62 5.67 -10.52
C LYS A 119 -5.41 6.68 -9.39
N THR A 120 -5.61 7.96 -9.70
CA THR A 120 -5.44 9.08 -8.74
C THR A 120 -6.70 9.91 -8.58
N LEU A 121 -7.77 9.56 -9.29
CA LEU A 121 -9.05 10.25 -9.26
C LEU A 121 -10.04 9.50 -8.40
N ASP A 122 -10.94 10.25 -7.77
CA ASP A 122 -12.07 9.74 -6.98
C ASP A 122 -11.66 8.74 -5.89
N LEU A 123 -10.47 8.95 -5.33
CA LEU A 123 -9.99 8.14 -4.20
C LEU A 123 -10.61 8.64 -2.89
N PRO A 124 -10.99 7.75 -1.99
CA PRO A 124 -11.32 8.10 -0.61
C PRO A 124 -10.19 8.89 0.06
N LYS A 125 -10.53 9.79 0.99
CA LYS A 125 -9.55 10.67 1.66
C LYS A 125 -8.48 9.92 2.45
N ASN A 126 -8.80 8.71 2.90
CA ASN A 126 -7.91 7.82 3.64
C ASN A 126 -7.12 6.86 2.74
N VAL A 127 -7.20 7.03 1.41
CA VAL A 127 -6.49 6.21 0.41
C VAL A 127 -5.47 7.08 -0.33
N ILE A 128 -4.22 6.67 -0.29
CA ILE A 128 -3.10 7.27 -1.00
C ILE A 128 -2.73 6.33 -2.16
N SER A 129 -2.71 6.84 -3.40
CA SER A 129 -2.23 6.06 -4.54
C SER A 129 -0.71 6.01 -4.53
N GLY A 130 -0.15 4.80 -4.39
CA GLY A 130 1.29 4.52 -4.46
C GLY A 130 1.71 3.88 -5.78
N GLY A 131 0.78 3.63 -6.71
CA GLY A 131 1.08 3.06 -8.02
C GLY A 131 1.70 4.07 -8.99
N ILE A 132 2.28 3.54 -10.07
CA ILE A 132 2.81 4.35 -11.16
C ILE A 132 1.64 4.90 -11.98
N ASN A 133 1.31 6.17 -11.80
CA ASN A 133 0.22 6.84 -12.51
C ASN A 133 0.70 7.53 -13.79
N SER A 134 -0.24 7.97 -14.62
CA SER A 134 0.04 8.63 -15.90
C SER A 134 0.94 9.86 -15.74
N THR A 135 0.71 10.72 -14.74
CA THR A 135 1.54 11.91 -14.52
C THR A 135 3.00 11.56 -14.23
N SER A 136 3.26 10.54 -13.40
CA SER A 136 4.64 10.10 -13.11
C SER A 136 5.31 9.47 -14.34
N GLN A 137 4.57 8.75 -15.16
CA GLN A 137 5.06 8.22 -16.44
C GLN A 137 5.43 9.35 -17.40
N PHE A 138 4.55 10.32 -17.58
CA PHE A 138 4.82 11.49 -18.46
C PHE A 138 5.97 12.34 -17.95
N ASN A 139 6.13 12.52 -16.65
CA ASN A 139 7.30 13.20 -16.07
C ASN A 139 8.60 12.46 -16.39
N THR A 140 8.60 11.13 -16.35
CA THR A 140 9.77 10.32 -16.73
C THR A 140 10.07 10.45 -18.22
N ILE A 141 9.06 10.36 -19.09
CA ILE A 141 9.20 10.54 -20.53
C ILE A 141 9.73 11.95 -20.83
N LYS A 142 9.15 12.99 -20.21
CA LYS A 142 9.61 14.38 -20.35
C LYS A 142 11.09 14.53 -20.03
N LYS A 143 11.52 13.99 -18.87
CA LYS A 143 12.94 14.01 -18.48
C LYS A 143 13.82 13.33 -19.50
N PHE A 144 13.40 12.19 -20.06
CA PHE A 144 14.12 11.49 -21.12
C PHE A 144 14.24 12.35 -22.40
N LEU A 145 13.14 12.96 -22.84
CA LEU A 145 13.13 13.84 -24.02
C LEU A 145 14.07 15.04 -23.84
N GLU A 146 14.03 15.70 -22.70
CA GLU A 146 14.89 16.83 -22.36
C GLU A 146 16.37 16.44 -22.32
N THR A 147 16.68 15.33 -21.66
CA THR A 147 18.06 14.81 -21.57
C THR A 147 18.64 14.47 -22.94
N ASN A 148 17.83 13.92 -23.84
CA ASN A 148 18.24 13.54 -25.20
C ASN A 148 18.03 14.65 -26.24
N LYS A 149 17.61 15.85 -25.82
CA LYS A 149 17.34 17.02 -26.69
C LYS A 149 16.35 16.72 -27.80
N ILE A 150 15.36 15.85 -27.54
CA ILE A 150 14.30 15.50 -28.47
C ILE A 150 13.25 16.60 -28.44
N LYS A 151 13.08 17.32 -29.55
CA LYS A 151 12.20 18.49 -29.63
C LYS A 151 10.79 18.19 -30.19
N ARG A 152 10.60 17.05 -30.84
CA ARG A 152 9.34 16.68 -31.49
C ARG A 152 8.94 15.28 -31.09
N THR A 153 7.80 15.18 -30.42
CA THR A 153 7.26 13.91 -29.90
C THR A 153 5.81 13.80 -30.34
N ILE A 154 5.46 12.64 -30.85
CA ILE A 154 4.08 12.29 -31.22
C ILE A 154 3.56 11.34 -30.15
N PHE A 155 2.36 11.60 -29.67
CA PHE A 155 1.66 10.69 -28.77
C PHE A 155 0.53 9.99 -29.51
N LEU A 156 0.28 8.74 -29.09
CA LEU A 156 -0.90 7.97 -29.46
C LEU A 156 -1.72 7.78 -28.19
N THR A 157 -2.87 8.44 -28.13
CA THR A 157 -3.77 8.40 -26.97
C THR A 157 -4.88 7.39 -27.23
N PRO A 158 -5.09 6.39 -26.38
CA PRO A 158 -6.21 5.48 -26.52
C PRO A 158 -7.52 6.22 -26.28
N ILE A 159 -8.53 5.94 -27.10
CA ILE A 159 -9.90 6.36 -26.84
C ILE A 159 -10.50 5.36 -25.82
N GLU A 160 -11.40 5.80 -24.96
CA GLU A 160 -12.12 5.01 -23.96
C GLU A 160 -11.39 4.89 -22.63
N ASP A 161 -11.31 3.71 -22.02
CA ASP A 161 -11.04 3.44 -20.60
C ASP A 161 -9.90 4.26 -19.93
N TYR A 162 -8.86 4.64 -20.65
CA TYR A 162 -7.71 5.34 -20.09
C TYR A 162 -7.52 6.75 -20.66
N GLU A 163 -8.40 7.21 -21.53
CA GLU A 163 -8.25 8.50 -22.22
C GLU A 163 -8.11 9.66 -21.23
N PHE A 164 -8.98 9.70 -20.24
CA PHE A 164 -9.01 10.79 -19.26
C PHE A 164 -7.73 10.83 -18.42
N GLU A 165 -7.27 9.69 -17.89
CA GLU A 165 -6.04 9.60 -17.10
C GLU A 165 -4.81 9.95 -17.91
N VAL A 166 -4.76 9.52 -19.19
CA VAL A 166 -3.65 9.84 -20.10
C VAL A 166 -3.64 11.34 -20.39
N LYS A 167 -4.75 11.93 -20.82
CA LYS A 167 -4.86 13.38 -21.11
C LYS A 167 -4.56 14.22 -19.86
N LYS A 168 -5.03 13.80 -18.69
CA LYS A 168 -4.70 14.46 -17.41
C LYS A 168 -3.21 14.38 -17.12
N GLY A 169 -2.59 13.22 -17.25
CA GLY A 169 -1.16 13.03 -17.04
C GLY A 169 -0.31 13.87 -17.96
N MET A 170 -0.67 13.97 -19.25
CA MET A 170 -0.03 14.85 -20.24
C MET A 170 -0.09 16.32 -19.78
N LYS A 171 -1.26 16.80 -19.40
CA LYS A 171 -1.48 18.16 -18.92
C LYS A 171 -0.69 18.47 -17.64
N ASP A 172 -0.79 17.61 -16.65
CA ASP A 172 -0.17 17.82 -15.32
C ASP A 172 1.36 17.77 -15.38
N SER A 173 1.94 16.92 -16.25
CA SER A 173 3.38 16.84 -16.47
C SER A 173 3.94 18.01 -17.27
N LYS A 174 3.08 18.77 -17.97
CA LYS A 174 3.48 19.83 -18.90
C LYS A 174 4.52 19.33 -19.94
N ILE A 175 4.34 18.10 -20.41
CA ILE A 175 5.19 17.54 -21.46
C ILE A 175 4.91 18.27 -22.79
N ASN A 176 5.97 18.59 -23.54
CA ASN A 176 5.82 19.23 -24.84
C ASN A 176 5.54 18.17 -25.91
N ILE A 177 4.34 18.17 -26.45
CA ILE A 177 3.87 17.23 -27.45
C ILE A 177 3.68 18.00 -28.79
N TYR A 178 4.31 17.50 -29.83
CA TYR A 178 4.17 18.10 -31.18
C TYR A 178 2.83 17.78 -31.83
N LYS A 179 2.38 16.51 -31.72
CA LYS A 179 1.08 16.02 -32.17
C LYS A 179 0.56 14.92 -31.26
N ASP A 180 -0.75 14.92 -31.03
CA ASP A 180 -1.48 13.85 -30.39
C ASP A 180 -2.46 13.24 -31.41
N TYR A 181 -2.42 11.91 -31.53
CA TYR A 181 -3.35 11.13 -32.33
C TYR A 181 -4.11 10.18 -31.43
N GLU A 182 -5.41 10.16 -31.63
CA GLU A 182 -6.28 9.21 -30.90
C GLU A 182 -6.37 7.90 -31.67
N TYR A 183 -6.42 6.78 -30.98
CA TYR A 183 -6.64 5.48 -31.58
C TYR A 183 -7.64 4.65 -30.78
N ASN A 184 -8.37 3.79 -31.48
CA ASN A 184 -9.29 2.85 -30.87
C ASN A 184 -8.53 1.60 -30.41
N THR A 185 -8.81 1.14 -29.18
CA THR A 185 -8.16 -0.05 -28.61
C THR A 185 -8.71 -1.36 -29.16
N GLU A 186 -9.88 -1.33 -29.83
CA GLU A 186 -10.42 -2.52 -30.50
C GLU A 186 -9.71 -2.77 -31.85
N PRO A 187 -9.07 -3.94 -32.05
CA PRO A 187 -8.33 -4.25 -33.27
C PRO A 187 -9.12 -4.11 -34.56
N THR A 188 -10.43 -4.37 -34.52
CA THR A 188 -11.34 -4.27 -35.66
C THR A 188 -11.63 -2.83 -36.12
N LYS A 189 -11.29 -1.84 -35.32
CA LYS A 189 -11.50 -0.42 -35.60
C LYS A 189 -10.19 0.30 -35.95
N LEU A 190 -9.08 -0.41 -36.09
CA LEU A 190 -7.78 0.14 -36.49
C LEU A 190 -7.53 0.12 -37.97
N THR A 191 -8.47 -0.40 -38.76
CA THR A 191 -8.49 -0.40 -40.21
C THR A 191 -9.48 0.63 -40.74
#